data_8b398218845d19af5cc2bacf245eeb73
#
_entry.id   8b398218845d19af5cc2bacf245eeb73
#
_cell.length_a   1.000
_cell.length_b   1.000
_cell.length_c   1.000
_cell.angle_alpha   90.00
_cell.angle_beta   90.00
_cell.angle_gamma   90.00
#
_symmetry.space_group_name_H-M   'P 1'
#
loop_
_entity.id
_entity.type
_entity.pdbx_description
1 polymer ?
#
loop_
_entity_poly.entity_id
_entity_poly.type
_entity_poly.pdbx_seq_one_letter_code
_entity_poly.pdbx_strand_id
1 'polypeptide(L)'
;MDTNYQLFQVSQAKHDHVPALIKLQNVVGVGVGYKITEGQQLNTLSVVVLVKEKTSKLSPDQLVPREVGSTPTDVVQVGEITAFGNTDRYRPAPGGVSIGHYAITAGTLGVVVRDRATGHRLILSNNHVLANSNDAELGDAIIQPGSADGGQTSTDTIAHLERFEPIRFTTESGTCSIAKLYSDIGNFFARLLGSSHRLDIIRQQDEINRIDAALARPINDGDVLDEILEIGTISGVTEAVLGMQVRKSGRTTGFTTGQINLIDATVSVSYGIGRTAQFDGQLVAGAMSQGGDSGSLVVDANSNQAVGLLFAGSNATTIFSPIQDVLDTLQVDL
;
A
#
# COMPACT_ATOMS: atom_id res chain seq x y z
N MET A 1 13.89 15.65 -46.28
CA MET A 1 14.44 14.31 -45.99
C MET A 1 13.35 13.48 -45.33
N ASP A 2 13.27 12.20 -45.70
CA ASP A 2 12.26 11.32 -45.12
C ASP A 2 12.49 11.17 -43.61
N THR A 3 11.48 11.43 -42.79
CA THR A 3 11.54 11.36 -41.31
C THR A 3 12.00 9.97 -40.86
N ASN A 4 11.63 8.92 -41.58
CA ASN A 4 12.03 7.55 -41.29
C ASN A 4 13.55 7.37 -41.47
N TYR A 5 14.17 8.00 -42.50
CA TYR A 5 15.60 7.94 -42.71
C TYR A 5 16.38 8.69 -41.61
N GLN A 6 15.89 9.85 -41.19
CA GLN A 6 16.50 10.59 -40.08
C GLN A 6 16.38 9.81 -38.75
N LEU A 7 15.25 9.19 -38.48
CA LEU A 7 15.05 8.35 -37.28
C LEU A 7 16.04 7.17 -37.28
N PHE A 8 16.23 6.51 -38.43
CA PHE A 8 17.19 5.42 -38.57
C PHE A 8 18.62 5.88 -38.26
N GLN A 9 19.05 7.03 -38.82
CA GLN A 9 20.40 7.58 -38.58
C GLN A 9 20.62 7.92 -37.09
N VAL A 10 19.66 8.54 -36.43
CA VAL A 10 19.77 8.90 -35.02
C VAL A 10 19.75 7.64 -34.14
N SER A 11 18.96 6.63 -34.50
CA SER A 11 18.93 5.33 -33.81
C SER A 11 20.28 4.59 -33.94
N GLN A 12 20.91 4.64 -35.10
CA GLN A 12 22.23 4.08 -35.30
C GLN A 12 23.27 4.80 -34.42
N ALA A 13 23.29 6.14 -34.46
CA ALA A 13 24.21 6.95 -33.65
C ALA A 13 24.01 6.67 -32.15
N LYS A 14 22.74 6.53 -31.67
CA LYS A 14 22.46 6.11 -30.33
C LYS A 14 23.05 4.73 -30.02
N HIS A 15 22.84 3.75 -30.88
CA HIS A 15 23.32 2.37 -30.69
C HIS A 15 24.86 2.32 -30.57
N ASP A 16 25.54 3.04 -31.42
CA ASP A 16 27.01 3.07 -31.45
C ASP A 16 27.62 3.71 -30.20
N HIS A 17 26.91 4.66 -29.58
CA HIS A 17 27.41 5.46 -28.45
C HIS A 17 26.81 5.10 -27.08
N VAL A 18 25.74 4.28 -26.99
CA VAL A 18 25.14 3.86 -25.69
C VAL A 18 26.18 3.28 -24.73
N PRO A 19 27.15 2.40 -25.16
CA PRO A 19 28.09 1.83 -24.20
C PRO A 19 28.99 2.85 -23.51
N ALA A 20 29.24 3.99 -24.16
CA ALA A 20 30.01 5.10 -23.59
C ALA A 20 29.11 6.03 -22.74
N LEU A 21 27.96 6.42 -23.26
CA LEU A 21 27.05 7.36 -22.61
C LEU A 21 26.50 6.82 -21.29
N ILE A 22 26.10 5.55 -21.23
CA ILE A 22 25.50 4.95 -20.02
C ILE A 22 26.52 4.78 -18.88
N LYS A 23 27.82 4.88 -19.15
CA LYS A 23 28.88 4.83 -18.15
C LYS A 23 29.17 6.18 -17.51
N LEU A 24 28.67 7.27 -18.10
CA LEU A 24 28.85 8.59 -17.51
C LEU A 24 28.13 8.67 -16.16
N GLN A 25 28.78 9.26 -15.19
CA GLN A 25 28.19 9.51 -13.88
C GLN A 25 26.90 10.30 -14.05
N ASN A 26 25.85 9.92 -13.34
CA ASN A 26 24.56 10.62 -13.41
C ASN A 26 23.64 10.27 -14.60
N VAL A 27 24.11 9.50 -15.59
CA VAL A 27 23.26 9.02 -16.68
C VAL A 27 22.49 7.77 -16.24
N VAL A 28 21.17 7.76 -16.49
CA VAL A 28 20.23 6.68 -16.11
C VAL A 28 19.53 6.08 -17.33
N GLY A 29 19.67 6.68 -18.51
CA GLY A 29 19.08 6.15 -19.73
C GLY A 29 19.54 6.90 -20.98
N VAL A 30 19.36 6.26 -22.13
CA VAL A 30 19.65 6.85 -23.45
C VAL A 30 18.58 6.42 -24.44
N GLY A 31 17.98 7.38 -25.14
CA GLY A 31 16.92 7.15 -26.11
C GLY A 31 17.08 8.00 -27.37
N VAL A 32 16.10 7.93 -28.26
CA VAL A 32 15.95 8.82 -29.42
C VAL A 32 14.68 9.64 -29.23
N GLY A 33 14.76 10.93 -29.46
CA GLY A 33 13.60 11.83 -29.33
C GLY A 33 13.88 13.18 -29.94
N TYR A 34 12.86 14.03 -29.88
CA TYR A 34 13.01 15.43 -30.30
C TYR A 34 13.73 16.23 -29.23
N LYS A 35 14.63 17.13 -29.69
CA LYS A 35 15.35 18.03 -28.80
C LYS A 35 14.39 19.01 -28.12
N ILE A 36 14.58 19.23 -26.81
CA ILE A 36 13.84 20.21 -26.03
C ILE A 36 14.78 21.34 -25.60
N THR A 37 14.45 22.57 -25.95
CA THR A 37 15.22 23.75 -25.55
C THR A 37 14.26 24.76 -24.89
N GLU A 38 14.59 25.22 -23.69
CA GLU A 38 13.77 26.18 -22.92
C GLU A 38 12.28 25.75 -22.79
N GLY A 39 12.06 24.42 -22.64
CA GLY A 39 10.71 23.86 -22.50
C GLY A 39 9.94 23.70 -23.84
N GLN A 40 10.54 24.09 -24.98
CA GLN A 40 9.92 23.92 -26.29
C GLN A 40 10.56 22.75 -27.06
N GLN A 41 9.70 21.89 -27.58
CA GLN A 41 10.14 20.79 -28.48
C GLN A 41 10.49 21.35 -29.85
N LEU A 42 11.69 21.04 -30.30
CA LEU A 42 12.18 21.38 -31.64
C LEU A 42 11.90 20.22 -32.61
N ASN A 43 11.82 20.52 -33.93
CA ASN A 43 11.73 19.50 -34.98
C ASN A 43 13.10 18.82 -35.29
N THR A 44 13.97 18.74 -34.31
CA THR A 44 15.31 18.15 -34.46
C THR A 44 15.38 16.84 -33.68
N LEU A 45 15.50 15.73 -34.39
CA LEU A 45 15.78 14.43 -33.77
C LEU A 45 17.17 14.44 -33.15
N SER A 46 17.29 13.88 -31.96
CA SER A 46 18.53 13.86 -31.18
C SER A 46 18.67 12.55 -30.40
N VAL A 47 19.90 12.23 -29.99
CA VAL A 47 20.14 11.24 -28.95
C VAL A 47 19.83 11.88 -27.60
N VAL A 48 18.74 11.45 -26.96
CA VAL A 48 18.29 11.96 -25.67
C VAL A 48 18.97 11.17 -24.55
N VAL A 49 19.69 11.86 -23.69
CA VAL A 49 20.38 11.29 -22.53
C VAL A 49 19.62 11.67 -21.25
N LEU A 50 19.10 10.67 -20.58
CA LEU A 50 18.35 10.83 -19.33
C LEU A 50 19.33 10.86 -18.17
N VAL A 51 19.24 11.88 -17.32
CA VAL A 51 20.14 12.09 -16.18
C VAL A 51 19.34 12.19 -14.87
N LYS A 52 19.97 11.79 -13.74
CA LYS A 52 19.35 11.96 -12.41
C LYS A 52 19.08 13.43 -12.12
N GLU A 53 20.08 14.28 -12.35
CA GLU A 53 19.97 15.75 -12.18
C GLU A 53 20.80 16.52 -13.18
N LYS A 54 20.37 17.74 -13.54
CA LYS A 54 21.19 18.70 -14.30
C LYS A 54 22.08 19.45 -13.31
N THR A 55 23.38 19.12 -13.31
CA THR A 55 24.36 19.71 -12.38
C THR A 55 25.58 20.23 -13.12
N SER A 56 26.14 21.33 -12.65
CA SER A 56 27.40 21.90 -13.12
C SER A 56 28.63 21.35 -12.37
N LYS A 57 28.43 20.42 -11.44
CA LYS A 57 29.51 19.89 -10.57
C LYS A 57 30.26 18.71 -11.17
N LEU A 58 29.89 18.25 -12.36
CA LEU A 58 30.57 17.14 -13.04
C LEU A 58 31.89 17.58 -13.65
N SER A 59 32.88 16.69 -13.62
CA SER A 59 34.13 16.89 -14.37
C SER A 59 33.88 16.87 -15.87
N PRO A 60 34.72 17.54 -16.69
CA PRO A 60 34.50 17.63 -18.15
C PRO A 60 34.37 16.30 -18.88
N ASP A 61 35.02 15.26 -18.39
CA ASP A 61 34.98 13.88 -18.90
C ASP A 61 33.70 13.13 -18.56
N GLN A 62 32.92 13.64 -17.60
CA GLN A 62 31.62 13.10 -17.18
C GLN A 62 30.43 13.86 -17.76
N LEU A 63 30.68 14.92 -18.52
CA LEU A 63 29.62 15.67 -19.19
C LEU A 63 29.15 14.92 -20.44
N VAL A 64 27.84 14.93 -20.66
CA VAL A 64 27.26 14.46 -21.94
C VAL A 64 27.75 15.33 -23.07
N PRO A 65 28.39 14.77 -24.13
CA PRO A 65 28.84 15.57 -25.28
C PRO A 65 27.66 16.21 -26.00
N ARG A 66 27.86 17.36 -26.62
CA ARG A 66 26.79 18.08 -27.33
C ARG A 66 26.29 17.35 -28.58
N GLU A 67 27.11 16.46 -29.10
CA GLU A 67 26.80 15.60 -30.24
C GLU A 67 27.54 14.27 -30.12
N VAL A 68 27.02 13.22 -30.74
CA VAL A 68 27.63 11.92 -30.88
C VAL A 68 27.68 11.56 -32.38
N GLY A 69 28.89 11.37 -32.91
CA GLY A 69 29.09 11.39 -34.35
C GLY A 69 28.67 12.76 -34.94
N SER A 70 27.70 12.76 -35.85
CA SER A 70 27.07 13.99 -36.40
C SER A 70 25.66 14.25 -35.87
N THR A 71 25.25 13.52 -34.82
CA THR A 71 23.89 13.59 -34.27
C THR A 71 23.88 14.42 -32.99
N PRO A 72 23.03 15.45 -32.89
CA PRO A 72 22.94 16.26 -31.68
C PRO A 72 22.45 15.43 -30.51
N THR A 73 22.89 15.78 -29.30
CA THR A 73 22.37 15.21 -28.05
C THR A 73 21.41 16.20 -27.38
N ASP A 74 20.52 15.67 -26.57
CA ASP A 74 19.72 16.41 -25.60
C ASP A 74 19.85 15.78 -24.22
N VAL A 75 19.83 16.58 -23.15
CA VAL A 75 19.93 16.10 -21.77
C VAL A 75 18.64 16.41 -21.05
N VAL A 76 17.97 15.36 -20.60
CA VAL A 76 16.68 15.46 -19.88
C VAL A 76 16.86 14.93 -18.44
N GLN A 77 16.52 15.78 -17.49
CA GLN A 77 16.49 15.36 -16.07
C GLN A 77 15.23 14.56 -15.79
N VAL A 78 15.40 13.35 -15.28
CA VAL A 78 14.29 12.42 -14.97
C VAL A 78 14.32 11.90 -13.53
N GLY A 79 15.34 12.23 -12.75
CA GLY A 79 15.55 11.65 -11.44
C GLY A 79 16.15 10.24 -11.51
N GLU A 80 16.10 9.53 -10.41
CA GLU A 80 16.49 8.13 -10.34
C GLU A 80 15.36 7.25 -10.94
N ILE A 81 15.72 6.37 -11.87
CA ILE A 81 14.76 5.41 -12.43
C ILE A 81 14.79 4.15 -11.56
N THR A 82 13.72 3.89 -10.86
CA THR A 82 13.53 2.70 -10.03
C THR A 82 12.31 1.92 -10.54
N ALA A 83 12.30 0.61 -10.30
CA ALA A 83 11.07 -0.16 -10.48
C ALA A 83 10.08 0.26 -9.40
N PHE A 84 8.85 0.61 -9.81
CA PHE A 84 7.79 0.90 -8.83
C PHE A 84 7.46 -0.34 -8.02
N GLY A 85 7.44 -0.20 -6.70
CA GLY A 85 7.04 -1.21 -5.74
C GLY A 85 5.76 -0.80 -5.00
N ASN A 86 5.09 -1.74 -4.38
CA ASN A 86 3.83 -1.48 -3.65
C ASN A 86 4.00 -0.50 -2.47
N THR A 87 5.24 -0.18 -2.09
CA THR A 87 5.59 0.78 -1.02
C THR A 87 5.85 2.20 -1.52
N ASP A 88 5.84 2.42 -2.82
CA ASP A 88 6.12 3.74 -3.40
C ASP A 88 4.94 4.71 -3.28
N ARG A 89 5.23 5.98 -3.51
CA ARG A 89 4.23 7.04 -3.61
C ARG A 89 3.53 7.00 -4.96
N TYR A 90 2.22 6.81 -4.94
CA TYR A 90 1.35 6.82 -6.12
C TYR A 90 0.39 8.00 -6.12
N ARG A 91 0.26 8.68 -7.24
CA ARG A 91 -0.79 9.68 -7.51
C ARG A 91 -1.16 9.62 -9.01
N PRO A 92 -2.30 9.03 -9.37
CA PRO A 92 -3.30 8.37 -8.51
C PRO A 92 -2.82 7.04 -7.95
N ALA A 93 -3.35 6.65 -6.77
CA ALA A 93 -3.01 5.42 -6.07
C ALA A 93 -3.96 4.28 -6.43
N PRO A 94 -3.46 3.14 -6.93
CA PRO A 94 -4.26 1.93 -7.11
C PRO A 94 -4.44 1.16 -5.79
N GLY A 95 -5.35 0.19 -5.76
CA GLY A 95 -5.35 -0.84 -4.73
C GLY A 95 -4.05 -1.64 -4.73
N GLY A 96 -3.71 -2.28 -3.62
CA GLY A 96 -2.48 -3.08 -3.46
C GLY A 96 -1.26 -2.30 -2.98
N VAL A 97 -1.31 -0.96 -2.94
CA VAL A 97 -0.18 -0.13 -2.50
C VAL A 97 -0.25 0.22 -1.01
N SER A 98 0.90 0.66 -0.47
CA SER A 98 1.05 1.11 0.91
C SER A 98 0.13 2.27 1.24
N ILE A 99 -0.56 2.19 2.38
CA ILE A 99 -1.39 3.25 2.96
C ILE A 99 -1.43 3.07 4.48
N GLY A 100 -1.81 4.10 5.21
CA GLY A 100 -2.09 3.96 6.63
C GLY A 100 -2.52 5.25 7.30
N HIS A 101 -3.13 5.10 8.45
CA HIS A 101 -3.29 6.18 9.41
C HIS A 101 -1.91 6.74 9.78
N TYR A 102 -1.78 8.04 9.94
CA TYR A 102 -0.48 8.69 10.18
C TYR A 102 0.29 8.18 11.41
N ALA A 103 -0.41 7.63 12.40
CA ALA A 103 0.16 7.12 13.65
C ALA A 103 0.50 5.62 13.65
N ILE A 104 0.23 4.89 12.55
CA ILE A 104 0.62 3.49 12.40
C ILE A 104 1.82 3.33 11.44
N THR A 105 2.32 2.10 11.32
CA THR A 105 3.41 1.79 10.38
C THR A 105 2.95 1.85 8.92
N ALA A 106 2.21 0.87 8.46
CA ALA A 106 1.58 0.80 7.14
C ALA A 106 0.72 -0.46 7.00
N GLY A 107 -0.23 -0.42 6.08
CA GLY A 107 -1.00 -1.51 5.54
C GLY A 107 -1.20 -1.34 4.04
N THR A 108 -2.26 -1.90 3.50
CA THR A 108 -2.56 -1.91 2.07
C THR A 108 -3.86 -1.18 1.77
N LEU A 109 -3.87 -0.32 0.74
CA LEU A 109 -5.08 0.18 0.10
C LEU A 109 -5.78 -1.01 -0.58
N GLY A 110 -6.96 -1.41 -0.13
CA GLY A 110 -7.66 -2.56 -0.68
C GLY A 110 -8.22 -2.28 -2.06
N VAL A 111 -9.23 -1.43 -2.10
CA VAL A 111 -9.95 -1.04 -3.31
C VAL A 111 -10.72 0.26 -3.05
N VAL A 112 -11.14 0.93 -4.11
CA VAL A 112 -12.10 2.03 -4.04
C VAL A 112 -13.51 1.48 -4.11
N VAL A 113 -14.36 1.90 -3.16
CA VAL A 113 -15.78 1.55 -3.05
C VAL A 113 -16.65 2.80 -3.15
N ARG A 114 -17.96 2.62 -3.31
CA ARG A 114 -18.95 3.70 -3.36
C ARG A 114 -19.89 3.63 -2.18
N ASP A 115 -20.06 4.74 -1.50
CA ASP A 115 -21.03 4.88 -0.42
C ASP A 115 -22.46 4.74 -0.95
N ARG A 116 -23.27 3.84 -0.37
CA ARG A 116 -24.65 3.56 -0.84
C ARG A 116 -25.59 4.75 -0.73
N ALA A 117 -25.38 5.62 0.26
CA ALA A 117 -26.27 6.77 0.48
C ALA A 117 -25.90 7.99 -0.37
N THR A 118 -24.60 8.23 -0.57
CA THR A 118 -24.10 9.47 -1.18
C THR A 118 -23.50 9.27 -2.58
N GLY A 119 -23.09 8.03 -2.92
CA GLY A 119 -22.37 7.70 -4.14
C GLY A 119 -20.90 8.15 -4.12
N HIS A 120 -20.40 8.71 -3.02
CA HIS A 120 -19.02 9.15 -2.90
C HIS A 120 -18.04 7.98 -2.99
N ARG A 121 -16.89 8.21 -3.60
CA ARG A 121 -15.78 7.27 -3.65
C ARG A 121 -15.08 7.23 -2.29
N LEU A 122 -14.80 6.04 -1.77
CA LEU A 122 -14.13 5.82 -0.51
C LEU A 122 -13.04 4.76 -0.67
N ILE A 123 -11.93 4.92 0.02
CA ILE A 123 -10.88 3.90 0.13
C ILE A 123 -11.31 2.89 1.18
N LEU A 124 -11.31 1.61 0.81
CA LEU A 124 -11.52 0.49 1.73
C LEU A 124 -10.19 -0.12 2.17
N SER A 125 -10.00 -0.30 3.45
CA SER A 125 -8.91 -1.07 4.09
C SER A 125 -9.37 -1.59 5.46
N ASN A 126 -8.46 -2.06 6.31
CA ASN A 126 -8.82 -2.50 7.64
C ASN A 126 -8.95 -1.35 8.66
N ASN A 127 -9.69 -1.60 9.75
CA ASN A 127 -9.73 -0.72 10.90
C ASN A 127 -8.32 -0.51 11.50
N HIS A 128 -7.58 -1.58 11.74
CA HIS A 128 -6.23 -1.44 12.30
C HIS A 128 -5.25 -0.71 11.37
N VAL A 129 -5.58 -0.55 10.08
CA VAL A 129 -4.79 0.21 9.08
C VAL A 129 -5.22 1.67 9.01
N LEU A 130 -6.53 1.95 8.93
CA LEU A 130 -7.03 3.32 8.73
C LEU A 130 -7.51 3.97 10.03
N ALA A 131 -7.95 3.17 11.03
CA ALA A 131 -8.48 3.66 12.29
C ALA A 131 -7.63 3.27 13.52
N ASN A 132 -6.35 2.89 13.30
CA ASN A 132 -5.38 2.62 14.36
C ASN A 132 -5.92 1.68 15.46
N SER A 133 -6.61 0.60 15.08
CA SER A 133 -7.25 -0.34 16.00
C SER A 133 -8.21 0.34 17.00
N ASN A 134 -9.07 1.21 16.51
CA ASN A 134 -10.04 2.09 17.19
C ASN A 134 -9.43 3.35 17.87
N ASP A 135 -8.14 3.54 17.88
CA ASP A 135 -7.51 4.67 18.57
C ASP A 135 -7.48 5.97 17.72
N ALA A 136 -8.01 5.95 16.49
CA ALA A 136 -8.12 7.11 15.61
C ALA A 136 -9.44 7.87 15.81
N GLU A 137 -9.42 9.16 15.44
CA GLU A 137 -10.63 10.02 15.39
C GLU A 137 -11.11 10.16 13.93
N LEU A 138 -12.42 10.32 13.74
CA LEU A 138 -12.97 10.61 12.41
C LEU A 138 -12.39 11.91 11.88
N GLY A 139 -11.96 11.90 10.61
CA GLY A 139 -11.26 13.04 10.00
C GLY A 139 -9.74 12.97 10.10
N ASP A 140 -9.17 12.01 10.82
CA ASP A 140 -7.72 11.82 10.89
C ASP A 140 -7.10 11.56 9.51
N ALA A 141 -5.85 12.02 9.34
CA ALA A 141 -5.14 11.93 8.07
C ALA A 141 -4.72 10.49 7.74
N ILE A 142 -5.03 10.09 6.52
CA ILE A 142 -4.58 8.83 5.91
C ILE A 142 -3.52 9.19 4.87
N ILE A 143 -2.34 8.59 5.00
CA ILE A 143 -1.16 8.90 4.17
C ILE A 143 -0.84 7.75 3.22
N GLN A 144 -0.38 8.09 2.03
CA GLN A 144 0.08 7.16 1.00
C GLN A 144 1.40 7.67 0.39
N PRO A 145 2.51 6.93 0.57
CA PRO A 145 2.62 5.66 1.28
C PRO A 145 2.42 5.81 2.79
N GLY A 146 2.29 4.70 3.51
CA GLY A 146 2.26 4.69 4.96
C GLY A 146 3.58 5.14 5.58
N SER A 147 3.59 5.45 6.89
CA SER A 147 4.75 6.05 7.57
C SER A 147 6.01 5.17 7.52
N ALA A 148 5.89 3.84 7.57
CA ALA A 148 7.02 2.91 7.44
C ALA A 148 7.69 2.95 6.05
N ASP A 149 7.01 3.46 5.05
CA ASP A 149 7.49 3.60 3.67
C ASP A 149 7.83 5.06 3.33
N GLY A 150 8.01 5.89 4.35
CA GLY A 150 8.48 7.27 4.21
C GLY A 150 7.38 8.32 4.03
N GLY A 151 6.11 7.93 4.08
CA GLY A 151 4.99 8.87 3.99
C GLY A 151 4.93 9.85 5.16
N GLN A 152 4.57 11.10 4.86
CA GLN A 152 4.46 12.20 5.81
C GLN A 152 3.11 12.91 5.68
N THR A 153 2.52 13.31 6.81
CA THR A 153 1.21 14.02 6.81
C THR A 153 1.23 15.33 6.06
N SER A 154 2.36 16.03 6.02
CA SER A 154 2.48 17.33 5.36
C SER A 154 2.43 17.28 3.83
N THR A 155 2.80 16.14 3.23
CA THR A 155 2.99 15.99 1.77
C THR A 155 2.23 14.83 1.16
N ASP A 156 1.87 13.84 1.99
CA ASP A 156 1.39 12.55 1.50
C ASP A 156 -0.01 12.17 1.99
N THR A 157 -0.71 13.09 2.65
CA THR A 157 -2.12 12.89 2.99
C THR A 157 -2.94 12.72 1.70
N ILE A 158 -3.60 11.58 1.56
CA ILE A 158 -4.42 11.23 0.39
C ILE A 158 -5.92 11.22 0.71
N ALA A 159 -6.25 10.95 1.97
CA ALA A 159 -7.63 10.79 2.43
C ALA A 159 -7.77 11.18 3.91
N HIS A 160 -9.01 11.25 4.38
CA HIS A 160 -9.35 11.37 5.79
C HIS A 160 -10.23 10.21 6.23
N LEU A 161 -10.04 9.71 7.45
CA LEU A 161 -10.85 8.64 8.04
C LEU A 161 -12.32 9.05 8.05
N GLU A 162 -13.17 8.27 7.41
CA GLU A 162 -14.61 8.55 7.27
C GLU A 162 -15.45 7.79 8.30
N ARG A 163 -15.28 6.47 8.36
CA ARG A 163 -15.93 5.56 9.32
C ARG A 163 -15.21 4.22 9.38
N PHE A 164 -15.46 3.45 10.43
CA PHE A 164 -14.92 2.10 10.62
C PHE A 164 -15.87 1.26 11.47
N GLU A 165 -15.76 -0.07 11.36
CA GLU A 165 -16.37 -0.98 12.32
C GLU A 165 -15.43 -1.12 13.53
N PRO A 166 -15.86 -0.79 14.76
CA PRO A 166 -15.03 -0.92 15.93
C PRO A 166 -14.65 -2.36 16.24
N ILE A 167 -13.37 -2.63 16.44
CA ILE A 167 -12.89 -3.93 16.90
C ILE A 167 -13.19 -4.05 18.39
N ARG A 168 -13.94 -5.09 18.79
CA ARG A 168 -14.23 -5.44 20.17
C ARG A 168 -13.17 -6.42 20.64
N PHE A 169 -12.34 -5.97 21.58
CA PHE A 169 -11.26 -6.80 22.09
C PHE A 169 -11.78 -7.74 23.18
N THR A 170 -11.47 -9.04 23.07
CA THR A 170 -11.75 -10.04 24.12
C THR A 170 -10.81 -9.87 25.31
N THR A 171 -9.59 -9.38 25.06
CA THR A 171 -8.66 -8.93 26.09
C THR A 171 -8.10 -7.57 25.72
N GLU A 172 -8.12 -6.63 26.66
CA GLU A 172 -7.48 -5.33 26.55
C GLU A 172 -6.92 -4.87 27.90
N SER A 173 -6.01 -3.90 27.88
CA SER A 173 -5.49 -3.33 29.12
C SER A 173 -6.61 -2.70 29.92
N GLY A 174 -6.79 -3.15 31.16
CA GLY A 174 -7.89 -2.70 32.03
C GLY A 174 -7.68 -1.24 32.48
N THR A 175 -8.76 -0.46 32.48
CA THR A 175 -8.78 0.94 32.94
C THR A 175 -9.35 1.11 34.36
N CYS A 176 -9.71 0.00 35.03
CA CYS A 176 -10.31 0.03 36.35
C CYS A 176 -9.36 0.62 37.41
N SER A 177 -9.70 1.77 37.98
CA SER A 177 -8.87 2.48 38.96
C SER A 177 -8.57 1.66 40.21
N ILE A 178 -9.48 0.79 40.65
CA ILE A 178 -9.29 -0.09 41.81
C ILE A 178 -8.26 -1.17 41.46
N ALA A 179 -8.43 -1.85 40.32
CA ALA A 179 -7.46 -2.87 39.84
C ALA A 179 -6.08 -2.26 39.62
N LYS A 180 -6.02 -1.02 39.09
CA LYS A 180 -4.78 -0.27 38.91
C LYS A 180 -4.07 -0.02 40.24
N LEU A 181 -4.80 0.39 41.26
CA LEU A 181 -4.24 0.58 42.59
C LEU A 181 -3.63 -0.71 43.15
N TYR A 182 -4.30 -1.85 43.01
CA TYR A 182 -3.77 -3.15 43.44
C TYR A 182 -2.54 -3.57 42.63
N SER A 183 -2.54 -3.37 41.34
CA SER A 183 -1.39 -3.64 40.46
C SER A 183 -0.20 -2.76 40.83
N ASP A 184 -0.41 -1.46 41.05
CA ASP A 184 0.63 -0.50 41.43
C ASP A 184 1.25 -0.86 42.79
N ILE A 185 0.44 -1.21 43.80
CA ILE A 185 0.91 -1.69 45.11
C ILE A 185 1.70 -2.98 44.97
N GLY A 186 1.19 -3.97 44.22
CA GLY A 186 1.87 -5.24 43.99
C GLY A 186 3.20 -5.05 43.26
N ASN A 187 3.25 -4.19 42.27
CA ASN A 187 4.43 -3.86 41.50
C ASN A 187 5.46 -3.08 42.34
N PHE A 188 5.02 -2.21 43.25
CA PHE A 188 5.89 -1.53 44.20
C PHE A 188 6.61 -2.55 45.09
N PHE A 189 5.88 -3.48 45.73
CA PHE A 189 6.49 -4.52 46.55
C PHE A 189 7.40 -5.46 45.76
N ALA A 190 7.01 -5.84 44.54
CA ALA A 190 7.83 -6.66 43.65
C ALA A 190 9.18 -5.98 43.35
N ARG A 191 9.18 -4.66 43.13
CA ARG A 191 10.42 -3.88 42.94
C ARG A 191 11.26 -3.85 44.22
N LEU A 192 10.63 -3.62 45.34
CA LEU A 192 11.32 -3.55 46.64
C LEU A 192 12.02 -4.88 46.99
N LEU A 193 11.42 -6.00 46.60
CA LEU A 193 11.95 -7.35 46.79
C LEU A 193 12.91 -7.81 45.68
N GLY A 194 13.26 -6.92 44.71
CA GLY A 194 14.16 -7.23 43.61
C GLY A 194 13.59 -8.11 42.51
N SER A 195 12.25 -8.29 42.46
CA SER A 195 11.60 -9.07 41.42
C SER A 195 11.51 -8.28 40.10
N SER A 196 11.82 -8.96 38.98
CA SER A 196 11.58 -8.41 37.62
C SER A 196 10.15 -8.61 37.12
N HIS A 197 9.33 -9.41 37.78
CA HIS A 197 7.94 -9.66 37.39
C HIS A 197 7.04 -8.44 37.68
N ARG A 198 6.03 -8.25 36.83
CA ARG A 198 5.04 -7.17 36.99
C ARG A 198 3.64 -7.74 36.84
N LEU A 199 2.68 -7.06 37.51
CA LEU A 199 1.25 -7.33 37.42
C LEU A 199 0.66 -6.33 36.43
N ASP A 200 0.00 -6.83 35.41
CA ASP A 200 -0.80 -6.02 34.49
C ASP A 200 -2.30 -6.30 34.69
N ILE A 201 -3.11 -5.30 34.43
CA ILE A 201 -4.56 -5.39 34.49
C ILE A 201 -5.06 -5.73 33.10
N ILE A 202 -5.78 -6.85 32.98
CA ILE A 202 -6.43 -7.27 31.75
C ILE A 202 -7.93 -7.26 31.98
N ARG A 203 -8.67 -6.60 31.09
CA ARG A 203 -10.12 -6.72 30.97
C ARG A 203 -10.42 -7.84 30.01
N GLN A 204 -11.25 -8.79 30.41
CA GLN A 204 -11.78 -9.86 29.56
C GLN A 204 -13.23 -9.58 29.20
N GLN A 205 -13.60 -9.83 27.94
CA GLN A 205 -14.96 -9.68 27.43
C GLN A 205 -15.23 -10.82 26.43
N ASP A 206 -16.46 -11.33 26.42
CA ASP A 206 -16.92 -12.33 25.45
C ASP A 206 -17.54 -11.60 24.24
N GLU A 207 -16.69 -10.93 23.46
CA GLU A 207 -17.10 -10.17 22.28
C GLU A 207 -16.56 -10.86 21.01
N ILE A 208 -17.41 -10.99 19.99
CA ILE A 208 -17.08 -11.61 18.71
C ILE A 208 -17.28 -10.58 17.60
N ASN A 209 -16.28 -10.42 16.75
CA ASN A 209 -16.30 -9.53 15.60
C ASN A 209 -16.63 -10.34 14.32
N ARG A 210 -17.14 -9.63 13.31
CA ARG A 210 -17.37 -10.18 11.98
C ARG A 210 -16.32 -9.70 10.98
N ILE A 211 -15.89 -8.44 11.11
CA ILE A 211 -14.96 -7.81 10.16
C ILE A 211 -13.95 -6.92 10.89
N ASP A 212 -12.81 -6.71 10.26
CA ASP A 212 -11.85 -5.67 10.57
C ASP A 212 -11.77 -4.77 9.32
N ALA A 213 -12.52 -3.66 9.31
CA ALA A 213 -12.64 -2.83 8.13
C ALA A 213 -12.89 -1.35 8.47
N ALA A 214 -12.40 -0.47 7.59
CA ALA A 214 -12.57 0.97 7.68
C ALA A 214 -12.59 1.62 6.30
N LEU A 215 -13.14 2.82 6.25
CA LEU A 215 -13.26 3.66 5.06
C LEU A 215 -12.62 5.01 5.27
N ALA A 216 -11.92 5.49 4.25
CA ALA A 216 -11.38 6.84 4.21
C ALA A 216 -11.85 7.57 2.96
N ARG A 217 -12.19 8.85 3.11
CA ARG A 217 -12.61 9.71 2.00
C ARG A 217 -11.38 10.32 1.33
N PRO A 218 -11.12 10.08 0.05
CA PRO A 218 -10.08 10.76 -0.70
C PRO A 218 -10.25 12.28 -0.64
N ILE A 219 -9.13 13.02 -0.59
CA ILE A 219 -9.15 14.49 -0.68
C ILE A 219 -9.65 14.90 -2.06
N ASN A 220 -9.17 14.22 -3.11
CA ASN A 220 -9.67 14.37 -4.47
C ASN A 220 -9.98 12.99 -5.03
N ASP A 221 -11.11 12.83 -5.72
CA ASP A 221 -11.49 11.56 -6.36
C ASP A 221 -10.47 11.08 -7.40
N GLY A 222 -9.74 12.00 -8.03
CA GLY A 222 -8.68 11.70 -8.99
C GLY A 222 -7.37 11.21 -8.37
N ASP A 223 -7.23 11.21 -7.05
CA ASP A 223 -6.02 10.73 -6.37
C ASP A 223 -5.98 9.20 -6.20
N VAL A 224 -7.08 8.51 -6.50
CA VAL A 224 -7.22 7.04 -6.38
C VAL A 224 -7.78 6.41 -7.65
N LEU A 225 -7.37 5.16 -7.93
CA LEU A 225 -7.83 4.37 -9.08
C LEU A 225 -8.82 3.28 -8.65
N ASP A 226 -9.73 2.90 -9.55
CA ASP A 226 -10.67 1.78 -9.36
C ASP A 226 -10.02 0.42 -9.70
N GLU A 227 -8.73 0.38 -9.96
CA GLU A 227 -7.97 -0.83 -10.26
C GLU A 227 -7.02 -1.19 -9.11
N ILE A 228 -6.67 -2.47 -9.02
CA ILE A 228 -5.69 -3.00 -8.09
C ILE A 228 -4.42 -3.35 -8.87
N LEU A 229 -3.26 -2.94 -8.36
CA LEU A 229 -1.96 -3.18 -8.98
C LEU A 229 -1.78 -4.68 -9.27
N GLU A 230 -1.36 -5.03 -10.49
CA GLU A 230 -1.17 -6.40 -11.01
C GLU A 230 -2.46 -7.26 -11.11
N ILE A 231 -3.62 -6.75 -10.67
CA ILE A 231 -4.91 -7.47 -10.76
C ILE A 231 -5.85 -6.79 -11.78
N GLY A 232 -5.85 -5.46 -11.81
CA GLY A 232 -6.76 -4.68 -12.65
C GLY A 232 -8.09 -4.36 -11.97
N THR A 233 -9.11 -4.05 -12.77
CA THR A 233 -10.45 -3.68 -12.29
C THR A 233 -11.22 -4.92 -11.81
N ILE A 234 -11.94 -4.78 -10.71
CA ILE A 234 -12.77 -5.84 -10.12
C ILE A 234 -14.10 -5.93 -10.86
N SER A 235 -14.55 -7.16 -11.14
CA SER A 235 -15.75 -7.43 -11.94
C SER A 235 -17.03 -7.66 -11.12
N GLY A 236 -16.99 -7.38 -9.80
CA GLY A 236 -18.10 -7.60 -8.86
C GLY A 236 -17.69 -8.45 -7.68
N VAL A 237 -18.66 -9.12 -7.05
CA VAL A 237 -18.49 -9.93 -5.82
C VAL A 237 -18.82 -11.38 -6.10
N THR A 238 -18.16 -12.32 -5.41
CA THR A 238 -18.53 -13.73 -5.42
C THR A 238 -18.42 -14.33 -4.03
N GLU A 239 -19.23 -15.33 -3.75
CA GLU A 239 -19.18 -16.09 -2.50
C GLU A 239 -17.98 -17.05 -2.51
N ALA A 240 -17.31 -17.18 -1.36
CA ALA A 240 -16.19 -18.06 -1.18
C ALA A 240 -16.64 -19.54 -1.13
N VAL A 241 -15.90 -20.41 -1.83
CA VAL A 241 -16.09 -21.85 -1.74
C VAL A 241 -14.77 -22.55 -1.39
N LEU A 242 -14.84 -23.70 -0.71
CA LEU A 242 -13.67 -24.52 -0.41
C LEU A 242 -12.94 -24.92 -1.69
N GLY A 243 -11.62 -24.77 -1.70
CA GLY A 243 -10.78 -25.08 -2.85
C GLY A 243 -10.69 -23.95 -3.90
N MET A 244 -11.41 -22.83 -3.73
CA MET A 244 -11.32 -21.66 -4.63
C MET A 244 -9.89 -21.14 -4.71
N GLN A 245 -9.39 -20.95 -5.93
CA GLN A 245 -8.11 -20.29 -6.16
C GLN A 245 -8.30 -18.80 -6.06
N VAL A 246 -7.50 -18.15 -5.24
CA VAL A 246 -7.57 -16.72 -4.96
C VAL A 246 -6.22 -16.05 -5.18
N ARG A 247 -6.27 -14.74 -5.38
CA ARG A 247 -5.08 -13.89 -5.51
C ARG A 247 -5.30 -12.55 -4.82
N LYS A 248 -4.22 -11.88 -4.49
CA LYS A 248 -4.25 -10.51 -3.97
C LYS A 248 -2.98 -9.75 -4.41
N SER A 249 -3.03 -8.44 -4.39
CA SER A 249 -1.85 -7.57 -4.39
C SER A 249 -1.82 -6.78 -3.09
N GLY A 250 -0.66 -6.70 -2.45
CA GLY A 250 -0.51 -6.05 -1.15
C GLY A 250 0.85 -5.39 -0.97
N ARG A 251 0.93 -4.51 0.01
CA ARG A 251 2.09 -3.66 0.28
C ARG A 251 3.40 -4.45 0.42
N THR A 252 3.38 -5.58 1.14
CA THR A 252 4.61 -6.27 1.54
C THR A 252 5.00 -7.37 0.58
N THR A 253 4.05 -8.21 0.15
CA THR A 253 4.37 -9.38 -0.69
C THR A 253 3.98 -9.18 -2.16
N GLY A 254 3.43 -8.01 -2.54
CA GLY A 254 2.97 -7.77 -3.90
C GLY A 254 1.87 -8.75 -4.32
N PHE A 255 1.92 -9.17 -5.58
CA PHE A 255 1.01 -10.16 -6.12
C PHE A 255 1.33 -11.56 -5.59
N THR A 256 0.33 -12.20 -4.99
CA THR A 256 0.42 -13.60 -4.51
C THR A 256 -0.87 -14.36 -4.81
N THR A 257 -0.77 -15.68 -4.86
CA THR A 257 -1.89 -16.58 -5.06
C THR A 257 -2.01 -17.57 -3.90
N GLY A 258 -3.21 -18.09 -3.69
CA GLY A 258 -3.49 -19.09 -2.66
C GLY A 258 -4.76 -19.85 -2.97
N GLN A 259 -5.13 -20.73 -2.05
CA GLN A 259 -6.36 -21.52 -2.11
C GLN A 259 -7.12 -21.42 -0.79
N ILE A 260 -8.44 -21.26 -0.85
CA ILE A 260 -9.31 -21.26 0.34
C ILE A 260 -9.38 -22.66 0.90
N ASN A 261 -8.89 -22.82 2.13
CA ASN A 261 -8.82 -24.11 2.84
C ASN A 261 -9.92 -24.27 3.90
N LEU A 262 -10.37 -23.13 4.51
CA LEU A 262 -11.46 -23.11 5.48
C LEU A 262 -12.42 -21.96 5.15
N ILE A 263 -13.69 -22.20 5.41
CA ILE A 263 -14.77 -21.23 5.43
C ILE A 263 -15.45 -21.25 6.79
N ASP A 264 -16.13 -20.19 7.18
CA ASP A 264 -16.86 -20.09 8.46
C ASP A 264 -15.95 -20.39 9.68
N ALA A 265 -14.73 -19.85 9.63
CA ALA A 265 -13.74 -20.08 10.69
C ALA A 265 -13.88 -19.06 11.82
N THR A 266 -13.76 -19.53 13.06
CA THR A 266 -13.58 -18.67 14.23
C THR A 266 -12.09 -18.58 14.57
N VAL A 267 -11.55 -17.36 14.64
CA VAL A 267 -10.12 -17.12 14.85
C VAL A 267 -9.88 -16.09 15.95
N SER A 268 -8.77 -16.25 16.67
CA SER A 268 -8.30 -15.29 17.66
C SER A 268 -7.07 -14.57 17.12
N VAL A 269 -7.11 -13.24 17.08
CA VAL A 269 -6.08 -12.37 16.46
C VAL A 269 -5.49 -11.44 17.50
N SER A 270 -4.16 -11.35 17.55
CA SER A 270 -3.44 -10.41 18.42
C SER A 270 -3.19 -9.10 17.69
N TYR A 271 -3.57 -8.01 18.32
CA TYR A 271 -3.35 -6.63 17.85
C TYR A 271 -2.23 -5.92 18.63
N GLY A 272 -1.30 -6.69 19.20
CA GLY A 272 -0.21 -6.18 20.00
C GLY A 272 -0.38 -6.48 21.50
N ILE A 273 0.42 -5.80 22.32
CA ILE A 273 0.50 -6.08 23.75
C ILE A 273 -0.87 -5.86 24.43
N GLY A 274 -1.42 -6.93 25.01
CA GLY A 274 -2.63 -6.88 25.81
C GLY A 274 -3.94 -6.71 25.02
N ARG A 275 -3.91 -6.72 23.68
CA ARG A 275 -5.11 -6.63 22.84
C ARG A 275 -5.28 -7.89 22.00
N THR A 276 -6.33 -8.64 22.22
CA THR A 276 -6.74 -9.80 21.43
C THR A 276 -8.21 -9.66 21.05
N ALA A 277 -8.56 -9.99 19.82
CA ALA A 277 -9.93 -9.98 19.35
C ALA A 277 -10.29 -11.34 18.70
N GLN A 278 -11.53 -11.76 18.87
CA GLN A 278 -12.08 -12.96 18.26
C GLN A 278 -12.95 -12.56 17.06
N PHE A 279 -12.79 -13.27 15.95
CA PHE A 279 -13.55 -13.08 14.72
C PHE A 279 -14.22 -14.39 14.32
N ASP A 280 -15.47 -14.33 13.87
CA ASP A 280 -16.27 -15.47 13.46
C ASP A 280 -16.70 -15.34 12.00
N GLY A 281 -16.92 -16.47 11.32
CA GLY A 281 -17.31 -16.51 9.92
C GLY A 281 -16.20 -16.17 8.95
N GLN A 282 -14.94 -16.35 9.31
CA GLN A 282 -13.80 -15.93 8.51
C GLN A 282 -13.42 -16.98 7.46
N LEU A 283 -12.71 -16.51 6.43
CA LEU A 283 -12.14 -17.30 5.36
C LEU A 283 -10.64 -17.48 5.61
N VAL A 284 -10.12 -18.70 5.38
CA VAL A 284 -8.70 -19.01 5.59
C VAL A 284 -8.10 -19.63 4.33
N ALA A 285 -7.06 -19.01 3.82
CA ALA A 285 -6.22 -19.55 2.75
C ALA A 285 -4.85 -19.99 3.28
N GLY A 286 -4.07 -20.65 2.44
CA GLY A 286 -2.67 -20.96 2.72
C GLY A 286 -1.81 -19.70 2.86
N ALA A 287 -0.49 -19.89 3.04
CA ALA A 287 0.45 -18.78 3.18
C ALA A 287 0.53 -17.96 1.88
N MET A 288 -0.11 -16.78 1.85
CA MET A 288 -0.06 -15.85 0.73
C MET A 288 0.08 -14.38 1.17
N SER A 289 0.38 -14.13 2.44
CA SER A 289 0.49 -12.78 2.99
C SER A 289 1.54 -12.68 4.09
N GLN A 290 1.97 -11.45 4.37
CA GLN A 290 2.82 -11.08 5.48
C GLN A 290 2.30 -9.80 6.14
N GLY A 291 2.86 -9.43 7.30
CA GLY A 291 2.55 -8.16 7.96
C GLY A 291 2.72 -6.98 7.01
N GLY A 292 1.71 -6.11 6.94
CA GLY A 292 1.61 -5.00 6.00
C GLY A 292 0.74 -5.29 4.76
N ASP A 293 0.39 -6.55 4.47
CA ASP A 293 -0.60 -6.89 3.44
C ASP A 293 -2.05 -6.73 3.93
N SER A 294 -2.24 -6.44 5.21
CA SER A 294 -3.55 -6.11 5.80
C SER A 294 -4.22 -4.98 5.02
N GLY A 295 -5.49 -5.18 4.68
CA GLY A 295 -6.28 -4.29 3.82
C GLY A 295 -6.32 -4.73 2.35
N SER A 296 -5.49 -5.68 1.92
CA SER A 296 -5.55 -6.20 0.54
C SER A 296 -6.92 -6.81 0.23
N LEU A 297 -7.48 -6.49 -0.94
CA LEU A 297 -8.63 -7.20 -1.47
C LEU A 297 -8.18 -8.56 -2.00
N VAL A 298 -8.84 -9.63 -1.55
CA VAL A 298 -8.67 -10.98 -2.05
C VAL A 298 -9.72 -11.23 -3.13
N VAL A 299 -9.28 -11.68 -4.30
CA VAL A 299 -10.15 -11.91 -5.45
C VAL A 299 -10.07 -13.35 -5.96
N ASP A 300 -11.14 -13.85 -6.55
CA ASP A 300 -11.14 -15.12 -7.29
C ASP A 300 -10.17 -15.04 -8.48
N ALA A 301 -9.27 -16.00 -8.57
CA ALA A 301 -8.22 -16.00 -9.59
C ALA A 301 -8.76 -16.14 -11.02
N ASN A 302 -10.00 -16.68 -11.21
CA ASN A 302 -10.58 -16.95 -12.50
C ASN A 302 -11.52 -15.83 -12.99
N SER A 303 -12.40 -15.33 -12.10
CA SER A 303 -13.45 -14.38 -12.46
C SER A 303 -13.06 -12.92 -12.19
N ASN A 304 -11.99 -12.67 -11.42
CA ASN A 304 -11.61 -11.33 -10.95
C ASN A 304 -12.69 -10.66 -10.08
N GLN A 305 -13.52 -11.47 -9.41
CA GLN A 305 -14.53 -10.99 -8.47
C GLN A 305 -13.97 -10.95 -7.05
N ALA A 306 -14.38 -9.96 -6.27
CA ALA A 306 -13.97 -9.82 -4.88
C ALA A 306 -14.54 -10.96 -4.02
N VAL A 307 -13.70 -11.51 -3.14
CA VAL A 307 -14.04 -12.61 -2.23
C VAL A 307 -13.93 -12.20 -0.78
N GLY A 308 -12.91 -11.40 -0.41
CA GLY A 308 -12.71 -11.00 0.99
C GLY A 308 -11.71 -9.88 1.17
N LEU A 309 -11.65 -9.35 2.40
CA LEU A 309 -10.71 -8.33 2.85
C LEU A 309 -9.72 -8.95 3.83
N LEU A 310 -8.45 -9.01 3.46
CA LEU A 310 -7.37 -9.57 4.26
C LEU A 310 -7.08 -8.70 5.47
N PHE A 311 -6.99 -9.29 6.68
CA PHE A 311 -6.70 -8.54 7.89
C PHE A 311 -5.70 -9.21 8.84
N ALA A 312 -5.46 -10.53 8.70
CA ALA A 312 -4.58 -11.26 9.58
C ALA A 312 -3.91 -12.44 8.86
N GLY A 313 -2.90 -13.00 9.47
CA GLY A 313 -2.22 -14.19 8.96
C GLY A 313 -1.03 -14.61 9.80
N SER A 314 -0.40 -15.68 9.37
CA SER A 314 0.84 -16.22 9.93
C SER A 314 1.76 -16.66 8.79
N ASN A 315 2.90 -17.27 9.11
CA ASN A 315 3.77 -17.87 8.10
C ASN A 315 3.13 -19.06 7.34
N ALA A 316 1.98 -19.56 7.79
CA ALA A 316 1.32 -20.72 7.23
C ALA A 316 -0.10 -20.46 6.70
N THR A 317 -0.72 -19.35 7.11
CA THR A 317 -2.12 -19.05 6.81
C THR A 317 -2.34 -17.56 6.54
N THR A 318 -3.35 -17.28 5.72
CA THR A 318 -3.88 -15.93 5.46
C THR A 318 -5.36 -15.92 5.82
N ILE A 319 -5.80 -14.93 6.57
CA ILE A 319 -7.18 -14.80 7.09
C ILE A 319 -7.80 -13.54 6.51
N PHE A 320 -9.03 -13.66 6.02
CA PHE A 320 -9.76 -12.55 5.42
C PHE A 320 -11.26 -12.64 5.73
N SER A 321 -11.88 -11.48 5.94
CA SER A 321 -13.32 -11.38 6.16
C SER A 321 -14.06 -11.52 4.83
N PRO A 322 -15.21 -12.22 4.75
CA PRO A 322 -16.02 -12.27 3.55
C PRO A 322 -16.36 -10.86 3.07
N ILE A 323 -16.20 -10.60 1.77
CA ILE A 323 -16.36 -9.25 1.25
C ILE A 323 -17.79 -8.73 1.39
N GLN A 324 -18.80 -9.60 1.27
CA GLN A 324 -20.19 -9.21 1.43
C GLN A 324 -20.46 -8.66 2.83
N ASP A 325 -19.94 -9.31 3.89
CA ASP A 325 -20.07 -8.85 5.27
C ASP A 325 -19.43 -7.45 5.45
N VAL A 326 -18.29 -7.22 4.79
CA VAL A 326 -17.59 -5.92 4.81
C VAL A 326 -18.44 -4.84 4.14
N LEU A 327 -18.92 -5.10 2.92
CA LEU A 327 -19.70 -4.14 2.14
C LEU A 327 -21.04 -3.80 2.84
N ASP A 328 -21.73 -4.79 3.38
CA ASP A 328 -23.01 -4.60 4.05
C ASP A 328 -22.86 -3.89 5.39
N THR A 329 -21.85 -4.23 6.20
CA THR A 329 -21.60 -3.55 7.47
C THR A 329 -21.23 -2.08 7.25
N LEU A 330 -20.36 -1.81 6.28
CA LEU A 330 -19.92 -0.44 5.97
C LEU A 330 -20.85 0.31 5.00
N GLN A 331 -21.94 -0.31 4.52
CA GLN A 331 -22.93 0.30 3.62
C GLN A 331 -22.30 0.90 2.36
N VAL A 332 -21.47 0.10 1.67
CA VAL A 332 -20.79 0.46 0.42
C VAL A 332 -20.96 -0.61 -0.64
N ASP A 333 -20.70 -0.24 -1.89
CA ASP A 333 -20.66 -1.13 -3.06
C ASP A 333 -19.30 -0.99 -3.78
N LEU A 334 -18.90 -2.05 -4.53
CA LEU A 334 -17.71 -2.06 -5.39
C LEU A 334 -17.93 -1.32 -6.70
#